data_00c5533f21169662e4a24df058042b73
#
_entry.id   00c5533f21169662e4a24df058042b73
#
_cell.length_a   1.000
_cell.length_b   1.000
_cell.length_c   1.000
_cell.angle_alpha   90.00
_cell.angle_beta   90.00
_cell.angle_gamma   90.00
#
_symmetry.space_group_name_H-M   'P 1'
#
loop_
_entity.id
_entity.type
_entity.pdbx_description
1 polymer ?
#
loop_
_entity_poly.entity_id
_entity_poly.type
_entity_poly.pdbx_seq_one_letter_code
_entity_poly.pdbx_strand_id
1 'polypeptide(L)'
;DLVEEVLRLSTPTANMWRVATRDSKLSGVEIPAGTMLQVRYSSANRDDAQFDNGQAFDVTRDKINTQIAFGYGVHMCIGASLARKEMQVAFRVLLERFTDFALDVDPSELHYPPNVLLRGLAALPISFIGRT
;
A
#
# COMPACT_ATOMS: atom_id res chain seq x y z
N ASP A 1 -12.63 0.17 -6.75
CA ASP A 1 -11.79 1.35 -6.50
C ASP A 1 -11.34 1.48 -5.04
N LEU A 2 -12.23 1.25 -4.02
CA LEU A 2 -11.86 1.29 -2.61
C LEU A 2 -10.62 0.43 -2.28
N VAL A 3 -10.59 -0.83 -2.72
CA VAL A 3 -9.46 -1.74 -2.46
C VAL A 3 -8.16 -1.24 -3.06
N GLU A 4 -8.19 -0.71 -4.28
CA GLU A 4 -6.99 -0.19 -4.95
C GLU A 4 -6.47 1.08 -4.24
N GLU A 5 -7.35 1.97 -3.79
CA GLU A 5 -6.94 3.18 -3.07
C GLU A 5 -6.38 2.85 -1.67
N VAL A 6 -6.97 1.88 -0.97
CA VAL A 6 -6.43 1.36 0.28
C VAL A 6 -5.03 0.75 0.05
N LEU A 7 -4.87 -0.08 -0.99
CA LEU A 7 -3.57 -0.66 -1.36
C LEU A 7 -2.53 0.41 -1.68
N ARG A 8 -2.90 1.43 -2.46
CA ARG A 8 -2.02 2.53 -2.82
C ARG A 8 -1.50 3.25 -1.58
N LEU A 9 -2.39 3.70 -0.69
CA LEU A 9 -2.01 4.46 0.49
C LEU A 9 -1.36 3.61 1.58
N SER A 10 -1.85 2.40 1.83
CA SER A 10 -1.29 1.54 2.86
C SER A 10 0.04 0.94 2.45
N THR A 11 0.14 0.48 1.20
CA THR A 11 1.32 -0.19 0.64
C THR A 11 1.99 -1.09 1.69
N PRO A 12 1.36 -2.22 2.10
CA PRO A 12 1.82 -3.03 3.23
C PRO A 12 3.27 -3.51 3.09
N THR A 13 3.69 -3.86 1.87
CA THR A 13 5.11 -4.10 1.54
C THR A 13 5.71 -2.78 1.07
N ALA A 14 6.25 -2.02 2.01
CA ALA A 14 6.68 -0.65 1.74
C ALA A 14 7.91 -0.56 0.82
N ASN A 15 8.80 -1.56 0.88
CA ASN A 15 10.08 -1.56 0.18
C ASN A 15 10.46 -2.95 -0.28
N MET A 16 11.29 -3.03 -1.33
CA MET A 16 11.99 -4.24 -1.74
C MET A 16 13.41 -3.88 -2.20
N TRP A 17 14.31 -4.84 -2.12
CA TRP A 17 15.70 -4.67 -2.50
C TRP A 17 16.00 -5.24 -3.88
N ARG A 18 16.95 -4.61 -4.57
CA ARG A 18 17.53 -5.06 -5.84
C ARG A 18 19.03 -4.88 -5.80
N VAL A 19 19.72 -5.59 -6.64
CA VAL A 19 21.16 -5.39 -6.90
C VAL A 19 21.33 -5.08 -8.38
N ALA A 20 22.07 -4.02 -8.70
CA ALA A 20 22.38 -3.70 -10.08
C ALA A 20 23.30 -4.78 -10.66
N THR A 21 22.88 -5.44 -11.73
CA THR A 21 23.67 -6.51 -12.37
C THR A 21 24.70 -5.99 -13.36
N ARG A 22 24.63 -4.71 -13.72
CA ARG A 22 25.53 -3.99 -14.63
C ARG A 22 25.51 -2.51 -14.28
N ASP A 23 26.54 -1.78 -14.72
CA ASP A 23 26.54 -0.32 -14.65
C ASP A 23 25.31 0.24 -15.36
N SER A 24 24.66 1.17 -14.70
CA SER A 24 23.41 1.75 -15.15
C SER A 24 23.35 3.21 -14.78
N LYS A 25 22.42 3.97 -15.39
CA LYS A 25 22.17 5.36 -15.05
C LYS A 25 20.67 5.57 -14.86
N LEU A 26 20.27 6.20 -13.77
CA LEU A 26 18.88 6.53 -13.49
C LEU A 26 18.76 8.01 -13.10
N SER A 27 17.97 8.76 -13.84
CA SER A 27 17.76 10.21 -13.62
C SER A 27 19.06 11.01 -13.44
N GLY A 28 20.09 10.68 -14.23
CA GLY A 28 21.40 11.33 -14.18
C GLY A 28 22.39 10.76 -13.15
N VAL A 29 21.96 9.88 -12.25
CA VAL A 29 22.78 9.24 -11.23
C VAL A 29 23.39 7.95 -11.78
N GLU A 30 24.73 7.84 -11.72
CA GLU A 30 25.44 6.61 -12.07
C GLU A 30 25.25 5.54 -10.98
N ILE A 31 24.95 4.32 -11.40
CA ILE A 31 24.69 3.17 -10.52
C ILE A 31 25.63 2.04 -10.96
N PRO A 32 26.77 1.85 -10.29
CA PRO A 32 27.69 0.77 -10.61
C PRO A 32 27.08 -0.62 -10.40
N ALA A 33 27.56 -1.59 -11.15
CA ALA A 33 27.24 -3.00 -10.91
C ALA A 33 27.54 -3.40 -9.46
N GLY A 34 26.71 -4.24 -8.86
CA GLY A 34 26.81 -4.62 -7.45
C GLY A 34 26.16 -3.64 -6.47
N THR A 35 25.74 -2.45 -6.90
CA THR A 35 25.06 -1.49 -6.03
C THR A 35 23.73 -2.07 -5.53
N MET A 36 23.52 -2.01 -4.21
CA MET A 36 22.24 -2.36 -3.59
C MET A 36 21.26 -1.20 -3.70
N LEU A 37 20.07 -1.45 -4.22
CA LEU A 37 19.01 -0.49 -4.46
C LEU A 37 17.79 -0.82 -3.59
N GLN A 38 17.22 0.19 -2.95
CA GLN A 38 15.93 0.07 -2.28
C GLN A 38 14.83 0.65 -3.18
N VAL A 39 13.94 -0.20 -3.65
CA VAL A 39 12.73 0.22 -4.39
C VAL A 39 11.63 0.53 -3.37
N ARG A 40 11.24 1.80 -3.26
CA ARG A 40 10.29 2.29 -2.26
C ARG A 40 8.89 2.40 -2.85
N TYR A 41 8.11 1.32 -2.80
CA TYR A 41 6.74 1.27 -3.31
C TYR A 41 5.81 2.26 -2.61
N SER A 42 5.95 2.41 -1.29
CA SER A 42 5.15 3.36 -0.51
C SER A 42 5.38 4.82 -0.91
N SER A 43 6.60 5.17 -1.35
CA SER A 43 6.92 6.50 -1.87
C SER A 43 6.34 6.68 -3.27
N ALA A 44 6.56 5.71 -4.16
CA ALA A 44 6.05 5.76 -5.54
C ALA A 44 4.53 5.84 -5.62
N ASN A 45 3.83 5.12 -4.71
CA ASN A 45 2.37 5.16 -4.62
C ASN A 45 1.81 6.47 -4.07
N ARG A 46 2.66 7.38 -3.60
CA ARG A 46 2.30 8.71 -3.08
C ARG A 46 2.94 9.87 -3.85
N ASP A 47 3.58 9.56 -4.97
CA ASP A 47 4.24 10.55 -5.82
C ASP A 47 3.19 11.42 -6.53
N ASP A 48 3.21 12.73 -6.26
CA ASP A 48 2.27 13.68 -6.84
C ASP A 48 2.43 13.81 -8.37
N ALA A 49 3.57 13.42 -8.93
CA ALA A 49 3.75 13.36 -10.38
C ALA A 49 2.93 12.22 -11.03
N GLN A 50 2.56 11.19 -10.26
CA GLN A 50 1.75 10.06 -10.72
C GLN A 50 0.32 10.12 -10.22
N PHE A 51 0.11 10.60 -8.99
CA PHE A 51 -1.18 10.62 -8.31
C PHE A 51 -1.44 12.01 -7.74
N ASP A 52 -2.28 12.79 -8.37
CA ASP A 52 -2.64 14.13 -7.90
C ASP A 52 -3.05 14.10 -6.42
N ASN A 53 -2.42 14.94 -5.59
CA ASN A 53 -2.60 14.93 -4.14
C ASN A 53 -2.39 13.52 -3.55
N GLY A 54 -1.23 12.92 -3.81
CA GLY A 54 -0.91 11.51 -3.52
C GLY A 54 -1.04 11.10 -2.05
N GLN A 55 -1.11 12.06 -1.11
CA GLN A 55 -1.35 11.78 0.31
C GLN A 55 -2.83 11.65 0.67
N ALA A 56 -3.74 12.18 -0.14
CA ALA A 56 -5.17 12.12 0.13
C ALA A 56 -5.75 10.74 -0.22
N PHE A 57 -6.72 10.30 0.58
CA PHE A 57 -7.55 9.15 0.27
C PHE A 57 -8.69 9.58 -0.66
N ASP A 58 -8.74 9.01 -1.86
CA ASP A 58 -9.74 9.35 -2.87
C ASP A 58 -10.12 8.11 -3.71
N VAL A 59 -11.29 7.56 -3.44
CA VAL A 59 -11.81 6.38 -4.17
C VAL A 59 -12.26 6.67 -5.59
N THR A 60 -12.31 7.93 -5.97
CA THR A 60 -12.67 8.37 -7.34
C THR A 60 -11.46 8.67 -8.22
N ARG A 61 -10.28 8.45 -7.68
CA ARG A 61 -9.00 8.77 -8.32
C ARG A 61 -8.85 8.12 -9.68
N ASP A 62 -8.50 8.93 -10.67
CA ASP A 62 -8.06 8.46 -11.97
C ASP A 62 -6.75 7.68 -11.87
N LYS A 63 -6.53 6.73 -12.78
CA LYS A 63 -5.30 5.93 -12.87
C LYS A 63 -4.96 5.10 -11.63
N ILE A 64 -5.91 4.87 -10.71
CA ILE A 64 -5.69 4.09 -9.50
C ILE A 64 -5.05 2.72 -9.77
N ASN A 65 -5.34 2.12 -10.92
CA ASN A 65 -4.79 0.83 -11.34
C ASN A 65 -3.29 0.86 -11.67
N THR A 66 -2.65 2.03 -11.68
CA THR A 66 -1.20 2.17 -11.88
C THR A 66 -0.40 2.08 -10.58
N GLN A 67 -1.06 1.93 -9.43
CA GLN A 67 -0.41 1.71 -8.15
C GLN A 67 0.41 0.41 -8.15
N ILE A 68 1.51 0.39 -7.41
CA ILE A 68 2.49 -0.70 -7.39
C ILE A 68 2.66 -1.36 -6.01
N ALA A 69 1.61 -1.41 -5.18
CA ALA A 69 1.67 -2.07 -3.87
C ALA A 69 2.02 -3.57 -3.96
N PHE A 70 1.70 -4.21 -5.08
CA PHE A 70 2.07 -5.60 -5.37
C PHE A 70 3.37 -5.74 -6.20
N GLY A 71 4.11 -4.67 -6.35
CA GLY A 71 5.27 -4.62 -7.25
C GLY A 71 4.89 -4.55 -8.73
N TYR A 72 5.90 -4.72 -9.58
CA TYR A 72 5.74 -4.66 -11.04
C TYR A 72 6.75 -5.58 -11.75
N GLY A 73 6.42 -6.03 -12.95
CA GLY A 73 7.29 -6.85 -13.80
C GLY A 73 7.35 -8.31 -13.35
N VAL A 74 8.48 -8.97 -13.60
CA VAL A 74 8.66 -10.42 -13.37
C VAL A 74 8.55 -10.85 -11.90
N HIS A 75 8.70 -9.92 -10.97
CA HIS A 75 8.56 -10.13 -9.53
C HIS A 75 7.23 -9.60 -8.97
N MET A 76 6.25 -9.27 -9.81
CA MET A 76 4.92 -8.93 -9.34
C MET A 76 4.37 -10.04 -8.44
N CYS A 77 3.72 -9.64 -7.35
CA CYS A 77 3.16 -10.58 -6.36
C CYS A 77 2.23 -11.60 -7.04
N ILE A 78 2.55 -12.89 -6.89
CA ILE A 78 1.73 -13.98 -7.44
C ILE A 78 0.34 -14.05 -6.80
N GLY A 79 0.23 -13.63 -5.52
CA GLY A 79 -1.02 -13.59 -4.75
C GLY A 79 -1.88 -12.34 -4.97
N ALA A 80 -1.49 -11.41 -5.86
CA ALA A 80 -2.15 -10.12 -6.02
C ALA A 80 -3.66 -10.21 -6.31
N SER A 81 -4.07 -11.17 -7.14
CA SER A 81 -5.48 -11.39 -7.49
C SER A 81 -6.28 -11.97 -6.32
N LEU A 82 -5.69 -12.90 -5.57
CA LEU A 82 -6.30 -13.49 -4.38
C LEU A 82 -6.49 -12.42 -3.29
N ALA A 83 -5.44 -11.68 -2.96
CA ALA A 83 -5.48 -10.62 -1.95
C ALA A 83 -6.56 -9.56 -2.27
N ARG A 84 -6.66 -9.14 -3.54
CA ARG A 84 -7.73 -8.23 -3.97
C ARG A 84 -9.11 -8.82 -3.75
N LYS A 85 -9.28 -10.08 -4.07
CA LYS A 85 -10.57 -10.76 -3.89
C LYS A 85 -10.93 -10.90 -2.40
N GLU A 86 -9.98 -11.27 -1.56
CA GLU A 86 -10.16 -11.34 -0.11
C GLU A 86 -10.57 -9.98 0.47
N MET A 87 -9.86 -8.89 0.12
CA MET A 87 -10.22 -7.55 0.56
C MET A 87 -11.59 -7.10 0.07
N GLN A 88 -11.95 -7.37 -1.20
CA GLN A 88 -13.28 -7.06 -1.74
C GLN A 88 -14.39 -7.78 -0.95
N VAL A 89 -14.21 -9.05 -0.65
CA VAL A 89 -15.18 -9.84 0.13
C VAL A 89 -15.24 -9.34 1.56
N ALA A 90 -14.10 -9.10 2.20
CA ALA A 90 -14.03 -8.62 3.58
C ALA A 90 -14.72 -7.25 3.74
N PHE A 91 -14.37 -6.27 2.92
CA PHE A 91 -15.02 -4.95 2.97
C PHE A 91 -16.52 -5.02 2.69
N ARG A 92 -16.92 -5.82 1.70
CA ARG A 92 -18.36 -6.00 1.42
C ARG A 92 -19.09 -6.56 2.64
N VAL A 93 -18.59 -7.66 3.22
CA VAL A 93 -19.23 -8.29 4.38
C VAL A 93 -19.26 -7.36 5.59
N LEU A 94 -18.17 -6.62 5.83
CA LEU A 94 -18.12 -5.63 6.91
C LEU A 94 -19.18 -4.54 6.72
N LEU A 95 -19.25 -3.95 5.53
CA LEU A 95 -20.17 -2.86 5.23
C LEU A 95 -21.64 -3.32 5.13
N GLU A 96 -21.89 -4.59 4.78
CA GLU A 96 -23.24 -5.17 4.80
C GLU A 96 -23.74 -5.43 6.22
N ARG A 97 -22.83 -5.83 7.14
CA ARG A 97 -23.20 -6.26 8.50
C ARG A 97 -23.10 -5.17 9.56
N PHE A 98 -22.27 -4.18 9.33
CA PHE A 98 -21.94 -3.17 10.33
C PHE A 98 -22.00 -1.75 9.76
N THR A 99 -22.21 -0.79 10.64
CA THR A 99 -22.20 0.65 10.37
C THR A 99 -21.52 1.40 11.51
N ASP A 100 -21.35 2.69 11.36
CA ASP A 100 -20.83 3.60 12.39
C ASP A 100 -19.48 3.16 12.98
N PHE A 101 -18.55 2.81 12.07
CA PHE A 101 -17.19 2.49 12.45
C PHE A 101 -16.50 3.71 13.04
N ALA A 102 -15.91 3.53 14.21
CA ALA A 102 -15.07 4.54 14.87
C ALA A 102 -13.81 3.92 15.47
N LEU A 103 -12.75 4.72 15.61
CA LEU A 103 -11.59 4.32 16.41
C LEU A 103 -11.95 4.43 17.89
N ASP A 104 -11.57 3.42 18.68
CA ASP A 104 -11.74 3.39 20.13
C ASP A 104 -10.50 3.90 20.89
N VAL A 105 -9.51 4.41 20.18
CA VAL A 105 -8.27 4.96 20.72
C VAL A 105 -7.94 6.26 19.99
N ASP A 106 -7.12 7.10 20.62
CA ASP A 106 -6.53 8.24 19.91
C ASP A 106 -5.64 7.74 18.76
N PRO A 107 -5.69 8.33 17.55
CA PRO A 107 -4.82 7.93 16.44
C PRO A 107 -3.33 7.91 16.78
N SER A 108 -2.88 8.72 17.75
CA SER A 108 -1.48 8.73 18.22
C SER A 108 -1.09 7.48 19.01
N GLU A 109 -2.04 6.71 19.53
CA GLU A 109 -1.83 5.45 20.23
C GLU A 109 -1.66 4.25 19.27
N LEU A 110 -1.96 4.43 17.99
CA LEU A 110 -1.79 3.38 16.99
C LEU A 110 -0.30 3.06 16.81
N HIS A 111 0.06 1.83 17.09
CA HIS A 111 1.45 1.38 17.06
C HIS A 111 1.77 0.59 15.79
N TYR A 112 2.84 1.03 15.11
CA TYR A 112 3.45 0.31 13.99
C TYR A 112 4.76 -0.33 14.46
N PRO A 113 4.83 -1.67 14.57
CA PRO A 113 6.08 -2.33 14.94
C PRO A 113 7.20 -1.99 13.95
N PRO A 114 8.42 -1.74 14.43
CA PRO A 114 9.55 -1.47 13.56
C PRO A 114 9.79 -2.62 12.58
N ASN A 115 9.69 -2.34 11.29
CA ASN A 115 9.95 -3.31 10.23
C ASN A 115 10.41 -2.57 8.97
N VAL A 116 11.49 -3.05 8.36
CA VAL A 116 12.10 -2.41 7.16
C VAL A 116 11.36 -2.75 5.86
N LEU A 117 10.56 -3.81 5.85
CA LEU A 117 9.84 -4.28 4.66
C LEU A 117 8.35 -4.03 4.76
N LEU A 118 7.74 -4.36 5.89
CA LEU A 118 6.30 -4.37 6.08
C LEU A 118 5.86 -3.17 6.93
N ARG A 119 4.72 -2.60 6.56
CA ARG A 119 4.06 -1.56 7.34
C ARG A 119 2.65 -2.04 7.69
N GLY A 120 2.45 -2.40 8.95
CA GLY A 120 1.16 -2.83 9.47
C GLY A 120 0.98 -2.38 10.91
N LEU A 121 -0.26 -2.16 11.32
CA LEU A 121 -0.62 -1.88 12.71
C LEU A 121 -0.48 -3.14 13.56
N ALA A 122 -0.03 -3.00 14.80
CA ALA A 122 -0.04 -4.07 15.79
C ALA A 122 -1.47 -4.47 16.18
N ALA A 123 -2.35 -3.49 16.30
CA ALA A 123 -3.78 -3.64 16.56
C ALA A 123 -4.54 -2.43 16.00
N LEU A 124 -5.81 -2.62 15.69
CA LEU A 124 -6.73 -1.57 15.26
C LEU A 124 -8.01 -1.67 16.11
N PRO A 125 -8.04 -1.07 17.32
CA PRO A 125 -9.25 -1.02 18.15
C PRO A 125 -10.32 -0.17 17.47
N ILE A 126 -11.44 -0.78 17.13
CA ILE A 126 -12.58 -0.11 16.49
C ILE A 126 -13.88 -0.55 17.15
N SER A 127 -14.83 0.37 17.24
CA SER A 127 -16.24 0.10 17.52
C SER A 127 -17.07 0.17 16.25
N PHE A 128 -18.22 -0.47 16.27
CA PHE A 128 -19.19 -0.48 15.17
C PHE A 128 -20.57 -0.89 15.68
N ILE A 129 -21.62 -0.60 14.91
CA ILE A 129 -22.98 -1.02 15.18
C ILE A 129 -23.39 -2.12 14.18
N GLY A 130 -23.96 -3.22 14.70
CA GLY A 130 -24.52 -4.26 13.85
C GLY A 130 -25.77 -3.78 13.11
N ARG A 131 -25.86 -4.03 11.82
CA ARG A 131 -27.10 -3.81 11.05
C ARG A 131 -28.09 -4.95 11.36
N THR A 132 -29.28 -4.63 11.75
CA THR A 132 -30.41 -5.56 11.95
C THR A 132 -31.05 -5.95 10.63
#